data_d1780a718c9ab6cae01891ad60db482f
#
_entry.id   d1780a718c9ab6cae01891ad60db482f
#
_cell.length_a   1.000
_cell.length_b   1.000
_cell.length_c   1.000
_cell.angle_alpha   90.00
_cell.angle_beta   90.00
_cell.angle_gamma   90.00
#
_symmetry.space_group_name_H-M   'P 1'
#
loop_
_entity.id
_entity.type
_entity.pdbx_description
1 polymer ?
#
loop_
_entity_poly.entity_id
_entity_poly.type
_entity_poly.pdbx_seq_one_letter_code
_entity_poly.pdbx_strand_id
1 'polypeptide(L)'
;MREALRYGRVHELFVTEAAARRHAELVAEAPAVSLVNDRAAELLSETVSPQGIVAVCDTVTTDLATALTGQPRLVAVLVDIADPGNAGTVLRVADAAGADAVIFAGSCVDVHNGKCVRASTGSLFHLPVVAEPDVGRVLDACVASGLTTVAAHGYADADLTTAEQLDGPTAWLFGNEAHGLPPDVLAQADHAVRVPLYGKAESLNLATAAAVCLYTTAVRHRS
;
A
#
# COMPACT_ATOMS: atom_id res chain seq x y z
N MET A 1 4.71 15.05 2.74
CA MET A 1 5.36 15.86 3.78
C MET A 1 4.43 16.14 4.96
N ARG A 2 3.27 16.77 4.77
CA ARG A 2 2.31 17.05 5.86
C ARG A 2 1.94 15.79 6.64
N GLU A 3 1.63 14.68 5.96
CA GLU A 3 1.28 13.42 6.61
C GLU A 3 2.46 12.80 7.37
N ALA A 4 3.68 12.93 6.85
CA ALA A 4 4.89 12.50 7.56
C ALA A 4 5.11 13.28 8.87
N LEU A 5 4.88 14.60 8.88
CA LEU A 5 4.98 15.42 10.09
C LEU A 5 3.89 15.08 11.11
N ARG A 6 2.68 14.74 10.64
CA ARG A 6 1.53 14.48 11.50
C ARG A 6 1.50 13.06 12.09
N TYR A 7 1.87 12.06 11.31
CA TYR A 7 1.72 10.64 11.65
C TYR A 7 3.03 9.86 11.67
N GLY A 8 4.10 10.37 11.05
CA GLY A 8 5.43 9.79 11.05
C GLY A 8 6.34 10.46 12.09
N ARG A 9 7.59 10.02 12.12
CA ARG A 9 8.65 10.67 12.92
C ARG A 9 9.65 11.31 11.97
N VAL A 10 9.48 12.60 11.74
CA VAL A 10 10.41 13.42 10.96
C VAL A 10 11.56 13.88 11.87
N HIS A 11 12.79 13.73 11.40
CA HIS A 11 13.99 14.20 12.08
C HIS A 11 14.39 15.58 11.62
N GLU A 12 14.38 15.83 10.31
CA GLU A 12 14.86 17.08 9.72
C GLU A 12 14.20 17.35 8.37
N LEU A 13 13.95 18.60 8.08
CA LEU A 13 13.60 19.10 6.75
C LEU A 13 14.78 19.81 6.11
N PHE A 14 15.12 19.42 4.90
CA PHE A 14 16.00 20.15 3.99
C PHE A 14 15.14 20.97 3.03
N VAL A 15 15.29 22.29 3.01
CA VAL A 15 14.37 23.15 2.30
C VAL A 15 15.09 24.33 1.64
N THR A 16 14.70 24.65 0.39
CA THR A 16 15.20 25.88 -0.26
C THR A 16 14.49 27.11 0.32
N GLU A 17 15.11 28.29 0.23
CA GLU A 17 14.46 29.52 0.70
C GLU A 17 13.08 29.76 0.04
N ALA A 18 12.95 29.45 -1.26
CA ALA A 18 11.69 29.60 -1.98
C ALA A 18 10.62 28.64 -1.47
N ALA A 19 11.01 27.37 -1.21
CA ALA A 19 10.10 26.37 -0.65
C ALA A 19 9.77 26.67 0.82
N ALA A 20 10.71 27.17 1.62
CA ALA A 20 10.46 27.57 3.00
C ALA A 20 9.41 28.69 3.09
N ARG A 21 9.48 29.68 2.22
CA ARG A 21 8.45 30.74 2.13
C ARG A 21 7.08 30.19 1.69
N ARG A 22 7.06 29.26 0.71
CA ARG A 22 5.82 28.65 0.19
C ARG A 22 5.14 27.73 1.19
N HIS A 23 5.92 27.04 2.01
CA HIS A 23 5.47 26.01 2.95
C HIS A 23 5.85 26.38 4.41
N ALA A 24 5.69 27.65 4.77
CA ALA A 24 6.08 28.17 6.09
C ALA A 24 5.42 27.40 7.26
N GLU A 25 4.20 26.89 7.06
CA GLU A 25 3.49 26.04 8.02
C GLU A 25 4.24 24.73 8.30
N LEU A 26 4.74 24.04 7.26
CA LEU A 26 5.47 22.77 7.41
C LEU A 26 6.84 23.00 8.07
N VAL A 27 7.48 24.13 7.74
CA VAL A 27 8.75 24.54 8.36
C VAL A 27 8.56 24.81 9.84
N ALA A 28 7.46 25.44 10.24
CA ALA A 28 7.16 25.73 11.64
C ALA A 28 6.84 24.48 12.49
N GLU A 29 6.31 23.42 11.86
CA GLU A 29 5.98 22.15 12.53
C GLU A 29 7.18 21.19 12.59
N ALA A 30 8.24 21.42 11.81
CA ALA A 30 9.37 20.51 11.72
C ALA A 30 10.30 20.61 12.95
N PRO A 31 10.82 19.47 13.47
CA PRO A 31 11.71 19.46 14.63
C PRO A 31 13.06 20.11 14.36
N ALA A 32 13.54 20.02 13.13
CA ALA A 32 14.77 20.67 12.65
C ALA A 32 14.63 21.05 11.17
N VAL A 33 15.26 22.17 10.78
CA VAL A 33 15.20 22.68 9.41
C VAL A 33 16.59 23.15 8.98
N SER A 34 17.06 22.61 7.84
CA SER A 34 18.29 23.03 7.18
C SER A 34 17.98 23.71 5.85
N LEU A 35 18.42 24.98 5.71
CA LEU A 35 18.33 25.66 4.43
C LEU A 35 19.39 25.12 3.47
N VAL A 36 18.94 24.77 2.26
CA VAL A 36 19.80 24.27 1.19
C VAL A 36 19.63 25.11 -0.08
N ASN A 37 20.62 25.10 -0.95
CA ASN A 37 20.49 25.69 -2.28
C ASN A 37 19.75 24.75 -3.24
N ASP A 38 19.30 25.25 -4.39
CA ASP A 38 18.53 24.48 -5.37
C ASP A 38 19.27 23.23 -5.85
N ARG A 39 20.59 23.33 -6.07
CA ARG A 39 21.42 22.19 -6.48
C ARG A 39 21.46 21.08 -5.42
N ALA A 40 21.56 21.42 -4.15
CA ALA A 40 21.52 20.44 -3.07
C ALA A 40 20.12 19.81 -2.95
N ALA A 41 19.05 20.59 -3.11
CA ALA A 41 17.69 20.08 -3.13
C ALA A 41 17.43 19.13 -4.30
N GLU A 42 17.99 19.39 -5.49
CA GLU A 42 17.98 18.48 -6.64
C GLU A 42 18.69 17.16 -6.33
N LEU A 43 19.87 17.19 -5.70
CA LEU A 43 20.63 15.99 -5.34
C LEU A 43 19.95 15.15 -4.26
N LEU A 44 19.22 15.78 -3.36
CA LEU A 44 18.44 15.09 -2.31
C LEU A 44 17.11 14.52 -2.84
N SER A 45 16.72 14.89 -4.04
CA SER A 45 15.42 14.49 -4.62
C SER A 45 15.60 13.49 -5.75
N GLU A 46 14.80 12.44 -5.76
CA GLU A 46 14.71 11.45 -6.85
C GLU A 46 13.74 11.89 -7.96
N THR A 47 13.26 13.13 -7.96
CA THR A 47 12.29 13.62 -8.95
C THR A 47 12.93 14.56 -9.96
N VAL A 48 12.44 14.50 -11.21
CA VAL A 48 12.87 15.40 -12.30
C VAL A 48 12.56 16.87 -11.99
N SER A 49 11.51 17.12 -11.19
CA SER A 49 11.07 18.47 -10.80
C SER A 49 10.92 18.55 -9.29
N PRO A 50 12.02 18.74 -8.53
CA PRO A 50 12.00 18.85 -7.08
C PRO A 50 11.12 20.00 -6.60
N GLN A 51 10.37 19.79 -5.53
CA GLN A 51 9.57 20.84 -4.88
C GLN A 51 10.40 21.71 -3.93
N GLY A 52 11.72 21.43 -3.81
CA GLY A 52 12.63 22.15 -2.93
C GLY A 52 12.45 21.85 -1.45
N ILE A 53 11.79 20.76 -1.10
CA ILE A 53 11.60 20.30 0.28
C ILE A 53 11.74 18.78 0.36
N VAL A 54 12.61 18.29 1.24
CA VAL A 54 12.88 16.87 1.49
C VAL A 54 12.92 16.66 2.99
N ALA A 55 12.38 15.54 3.47
CA ALA A 55 12.44 15.15 4.88
C ALA A 55 13.25 13.88 5.08
N VAL A 56 13.97 13.82 6.18
CA VAL A 56 14.48 12.59 6.77
C VAL A 56 13.54 12.16 7.88
N CYS A 57 13.04 10.94 7.79
CA CYS A 57 12.11 10.37 8.77
C CYS A 57 12.42 8.89 9.04
N ASP A 58 11.89 8.37 10.13
CA ASP A 58 11.97 6.95 10.42
C ASP A 58 11.23 6.13 9.35
N THR A 59 11.65 4.89 9.16
CA THR A 59 10.87 3.91 8.39
C THR A 59 9.58 3.57 9.12
N VAL A 60 8.53 3.27 8.35
CA VAL A 60 7.17 3.08 8.90
C VAL A 60 6.71 1.61 8.88
N THR A 61 7.58 0.69 8.46
CA THR A 61 7.25 -0.74 8.46
C THR A 61 7.22 -1.33 9.87
N THR A 62 6.29 -2.26 10.07
CA THR A 62 6.13 -3.05 11.30
C THR A 62 6.16 -4.55 10.99
N ASP A 63 6.09 -5.40 12.01
CA ASP A 63 5.99 -6.85 11.84
C ASP A 63 4.53 -7.33 11.68
N LEU A 64 4.37 -8.59 11.20
CA LEU A 64 3.06 -9.20 10.97
C LEU A 64 2.19 -9.26 12.23
N ALA A 65 2.78 -9.62 13.38
CA ALA A 65 2.02 -9.77 14.62
C ALA A 65 1.43 -8.43 15.08
N THR A 66 2.21 -7.35 14.97
CA THR A 66 1.76 -5.99 15.27
C THR A 66 0.70 -5.53 14.29
N ALA A 67 0.91 -5.72 12.98
CA ALA A 67 0.00 -5.26 11.94
C ALA A 67 -1.38 -5.95 11.96
N LEU A 68 -1.41 -7.22 12.37
CA LEU A 68 -2.64 -8.04 12.42
C LEU A 68 -3.28 -8.11 13.82
N THR A 69 -2.86 -7.24 14.75
CA THR A 69 -3.46 -7.15 16.08
C THR A 69 -4.89 -6.60 16.00
N GLY A 70 -5.77 -7.00 16.94
CA GLY A 70 -7.08 -6.35 17.14
C GLY A 70 -8.19 -6.86 16.23
N GLN A 71 -8.09 -8.06 15.67
CA GLN A 71 -9.09 -8.68 14.79
C GLN A 71 -9.31 -7.86 13.50
N PRO A 72 -8.31 -7.80 12.60
CA PRO A 72 -8.42 -7.08 11.34
C PRO A 72 -9.57 -7.63 10.51
N ARG A 73 -10.25 -6.75 9.78
CA ARG A 73 -11.37 -7.12 8.91
C ARG A 73 -11.04 -7.05 7.42
N LEU A 74 -10.14 -6.16 7.04
CA LEU A 74 -9.76 -5.96 5.65
C LEU A 74 -8.25 -5.73 5.54
N VAL A 75 -7.55 -6.62 4.87
CA VAL A 75 -6.10 -6.54 4.65
C VAL A 75 -5.79 -6.65 3.17
N ALA A 76 -4.86 -5.87 2.66
CA ALA A 76 -4.32 -5.99 1.32
C ALA A 76 -2.93 -6.65 1.36
N VAL A 77 -2.76 -7.77 0.69
CA VAL A 77 -1.49 -8.48 0.55
C VAL A 77 -1.01 -8.35 -0.90
N LEU A 78 0.12 -7.72 -1.10
CA LEU A 78 0.79 -7.51 -2.38
C LEU A 78 1.88 -8.57 -2.52
N VAL A 79 1.76 -9.48 -3.50
CA VAL A 79 2.69 -10.59 -3.71
C VAL A 79 3.56 -10.32 -4.93
N ASP A 80 4.88 -10.21 -4.72
CA ASP A 80 5.90 -10.00 -5.76
C ASP A 80 5.65 -8.76 -6.65
N ILE A 81 5.09 -7.69 -6.11
CA ILE A 81 4.78 -6.47 -6.86
C ILE A 81 6.05 -5.70 -7.21
N ALA A 82 6.26 -5.44 -8.50
CA ALA A 82 7.48 -4.83 -9.01
C ALA A 82 7.35 -3.31 -9.27
N ASP A 83 6.18 -2.79 -9.67
CA ASP A 83 6.01 -1.36 -9.95
C ASP A 83 5.71 -0.55 -8.67
N PRO A 84 6.61 0.36 -8.27
CA PRO A 84 6.42 1.19 -7.08
C PRO A 84 5.22 2.15 -7.19
N GLY A 85 4.78 2.49 -8.40
CA GLY A 85 3.60 3.32 -8.62
C GLY A 85 2.31 2.57 -8.30
N ASN A 86 2.19 1.31 -8.74
CA ASN A 86 1.08 0.43 -8.39
C ASN A 86 1.07 0.17 -6.88
N ALA A 87 2.22 -0.19 -6.30
CA ALA A 87 2.35 -0.43 -4.87
C ALA A 87 1.87 0.76 -4.02
N GLY A 88 2.35 1.96 -4.31
CA GLY A 88 1.92 3.18 -3.62
C GLY A 88 0.45 3.53 -3.86
N THR A 89 -0.09 3.24 -5.06
CA THR A 89 -1.51 3.46 -5.35
C THR A 89 -2.39 2.47 -4.58
N VAL A 90 -1.97 1.21 -4.44
CA VAL A 90 -2.70 0.23 -3.60
C VAL A 90 -2.68 0.64 -2.14
N LEU A 91 -1.55 1.11 -1.59
CA LEU A 91 -1.49 1.71 -0.24
C LEU A 91 -2.55 2.80 -0.06
N ARG A 92 -2.64 3.73 -1.02
CA ARG A 92 -3.63 4.81 -0.97
C ARG A 92 -5.07 4.30 -1.05
N VAL A 93 -5.32 3.31 -1.88
CA VAL A 93 -6.65 2.70 -2.02
C VAL A 93 -7.03 1.93 -0.76
N ALA A 94 -6.11 1.17 -0.18
CA ALA A 94 -6.32 0.42 1.05
C ALA A 94 -6.68 1.36 2.22
N ASP A 95 -5.93 2.44 2.41
CA ASP A 95 -6.23 3.49 3.39
C ASP A 95 -7.63 4.08 3.17
N ALA A 96 -7.96 4.49 1.94
CA ALA A 96 -9.25 5.07 1.60
C ALA A 96 -10.43 4.08 1.76
N ALA A 97 -10.20 2.78 1.56
CA ALA A 97 -11.17 1.72 1.81
C ALA A 97 -11.33 1.40 3.31
N GLY A 98 -10.43 1.88 4.16
CA GLY A 98 -10.38 1.58 5.59
C GLY A 98 -9.86 0.19 5.86
N ALA A 99 -8.85 -0.25 5.13
CA ALA A 99 -8.13 -1.47 5.43
C ALA A 99 -7.33 -1.33 6.74
N ASP A 100 -7.16 -2.44 7.44
CA ASP A 100 -6.45 -2.48 8.73
C ASP A 100 -4.93 -2.58 8.55
N ALA A 101 -4.46 -3.15 7.43
CA ALA A 101 -3.04 -3.25 7.10
C ALA A 101 -2.80 -3.46 5.60
N VAL A 102 -1.56 -3.15 5.15
CA VAL A 102 -1.03 -3.56 3.84
C VAL A 102 0.26 -4.34 4.04
N ILE A 103 0.34 -5.51 3.41
CA ILE A 103 1.47 -6.43 3.52
C ILE A 103 2.13 -6.59 2.15
N PHE A 104 3.41 -6.30 2.07
CA PHE A 104 4.28 -6.55 0.93
C PHE A 104 4.95 -7.91 1.16
N ALA A 105 4.50 -8.93 0.43
CA ALA A 105 4.93 -10.32 0.58
C ALA A 105 5.83 -10.76 -0.57
N GLY A 106 6.87 -11.53 -0.27
CA GLY A 106 7.80 -12.02 -1.28
C GLY A 106 8.78 -10.97 -1.79
N SER A 107 9.07 -10.98 -3.09
CA SER A 107 10.03 -10.08 -3.74
C SER A 107 9.37 -8.79 -4.21
N CYS A 108 8.74 -8.05 -3.32
CA CYS A 108 8.14 -6.77 -3.62
C CYS A 108 9.17 -5.65 -3.74
N VAL A 109 8.80 -4.59 -4.49
CA VAL A 109 9.51 -3.31 -4.45
C VAL A 109 9.57 -2.78 -3.01
N ASP A 110 10.67 -2.09 -2.68
CA ASP A 110 10.79 -1.41 -1.39
C ASP A 110 9.66 -0.38 -1.21
N VAL A 111 8.91 -0.53 -0.14
CA VAL A 111 7.81 0.38 0.23
C VAL A 111 8.31 1.82 0.43
N HIS A 112 9.56 2.00 0.84
CA HIS A 112 10.20 3.30 1.00
C HIS A 112 10.80 3.86 -0.30
N ASN A 113 10.71 3.14 -1.43
CA ASN A 113 11.07 3.70 -2.73
C ASN A 113 10.34 5.02 -2.97
N GLY A 114 11.07 6.07 -3.35
CA GLY A 114 10.51 7.42 -3.47
C GLY A 114 9.29 7.53 -4.41
N LYS A 115 9.19 6.68 -5.47
CA LYS A 115 7.99 6.62 -6.34
C LYS A 115 6.81 6.01 -5.59
N CYS A 116 7.03 4.97 -4.77
CA CYS A 116 5.99 4.34 -3.94
C CYS A 116 5.47 5.34 -2.90
N VAL A 117 6.35 5.98 -2.15
CA VAL A 117 6.03 7.02 -1.15
C VAL A 117 5.20 8.14 -1.77
N ARG A 118 5.60 8.66 -2.93
CA ARG A 118 4.83 9.72 -3.61
C ARG A 118 3.47 9.25 -4.10
N ALA A 119 3.38 8.04 -4.67
CA ALA A 119 2.12 7.48 -5.17
C ALA A 119 1.12 7.18 -4.04
N SER A 120 1.61 6.85 -2.83
CA SER A 120 0.77 6.65 -1.64
C SER A 120 0.12 7.94 -1.12
N THR A 121 0.61 9.11 -1.54
CA THR A 121 0.11 10.45 -1.14
C THR A 121 -0.02 10.68 0.37
N GLY A 122 0.73 9.93 1.18
CA GLY A 122 0.73 10.02 2.64
C GLY A 122 0.12 8.81 3.35
N SER A 123 -0.66 7.99 2.66
CA SER A 123 -1.30 6.79 3.24
C SER A 123 -0.29 5.80 3.84
N LEU A 124 0.97 5.85 3.39
CA LEU A 124 2.08 5.11 3.99
C LEU A 124 2.22 5.36 5.51
N PHE A 125 1.80 6.51 6.00
CA PHE A 125 1.91 6.91 7.41
C PHE A 125 0.62 6.65 8.20
N HIS A 126 -0.48 6.22 7.56
CA HIS A 126 -1.81 6.13 8.17
C HIS A 126 -2.15 4.74 8.69
N LEU A 127 -1.61 3.70 8.08
CA LEU A 127 -1.93 2.30 8.39
C LEU A 127 -0.67 1.46 8.56
N PRO A 128 -0.74 0.35 9.31
CA PRO A 128 0.35 -0.59 9.43
C PRO A 128 0.78 -1.14 8.08
N VAL A 129 2.08 -1.06 7.78
CA VAL A 129 2.68 -1.60 6.56
C VAL A 129 3.75 -2.63 6.95
N VAL A 130 3.66 -3.81 6.35
CA VAL A 130 4.60 -4.92 6.58
C VAL A 130 5.39 -5.21 5.31
N ALA A 131 6.67 -5.51 5.44
CA ALA A 131 7.49 -6.12 4.40
C ALA A 131 7.96 -7.50 4.92
N GLU A 132 7.42 -8.59 4.36
CA GLU A 132 7.73 -9.96 4.75
C GLU A 132 8.10 -10.79 3.51
N PRO A 133 9.36 -11.23 3.38
CA PRO A 133 9.80 -12.01 2.22
C PRO A 133 9.16 -13.39 2.11
N ASP A 134 8.70 -13.97 3.21
CA ASP A 134 8.09 -15.29 3.25
C ASP A 134 6.57 -15.19 3.08
N VAL A 135 6.08 -15.49 1.87
CA VAL A 135 4.64 -15.46 1.55
C VAL A 135 3.86 -16.48 2.38
N GLY A 136 4.42 -17.66 2.65
CA GLY A 136 3.77 -18.68 3.48
C GLY A 136 3.49 -18.17 4.89
N ARG A 137 4.49 -17.51 5.51
CA ARG A 137 4.29 -16.86 6.82
C ARG A 137 3.20 -15.79 6.80
N VAL A 138 3.06 -15.05 5.70
CA VAL A 138 1.98 -14.05 5.56
C VAL A 138 0.61 -14.74 5.53
N LEU A 139 0.45 -15.81 4.74
CA LEU A 139 -0.80 -16.56 4.65
C LEU A 139 -1.17 -17.18 6.00
N ASP A 140 -0.22 -17.83 6.66
CA ASP A 140 -0.42 -18.43 8.00
C ASP A 140 -0.85 -17.36 9.02
N ALA A 141 -0.21 -16.19 9.01
CA ALA A 141 -0.54 -15.08 9.92
C ALA A 141 -1.94 -14.52 9.65
N CYS A 142 -2.36 -14.38 8.38
CA CYS A 142 -3.71 -13.97 8.01
C CYS A 142 -4.77 -14.95 8.55
N VAL A 143 -4.58 -16.26 8.30
CA VAL A 143 -5.48 -17.31 8.79
C VAL A 143 -5.53 -17.34 10.32
N ALA A 144 -4.37 -17.26 10.98
CA ALA A 144 -4.30 -17.23 12.45
C ALA A 144 -5.01 -16.00 13.06
N SER A 145 -5.11 -14.90 12.30
CA SER A 145 -5.83 -13.67 12.69
C SER A 145 -7.32 -13.71 12.35
N GLY A 146 -7.84 -14.83 11.81
CA GLY A 146 -9.25 -15.02 11.48
C GLY A 146 -9.66 -14.40 10.14
N LEU A 147 -8.69 -14.06 9.28
CA LEU A 147 -8.94 -13.56 7.93
C LEU A 147 -9.12 -14.72 6.95
N THR A 148 -10.11 -14.63 6.08
CA THR A 148 -10.22 -15.49 4.89
C THR A 148 -9.32 -14.92 3.78
N THR A 149 -8.44 -15.74 3.24
CA THR A 149 -7.54 -15.34 2.16
C THR A 149 -8.22 -15.46 0.81
N VAL A 150 -8.29 -14.36 0.06
CA VAL A 150 -8.99 -14.30 -1.23
C VAL A 150 -8.06 -13.82 -2.33
N ALA A 151 -7.76 -14.67 -3.29
CA ALA A 151 -6.94 -14.35 -4.44
C ALA A 151 -7.73 -13.56 -5.49
N ALA A 152 -7.23 -12.37 -5.85
CA ALA A 152 -7.72 -11.64 -7.03
C ALA A 152 -7.16 -12.30 -8.29
N HIS A 153 -7.98 -13.13 -8.98
CA HIS A 153 -7.52 -13.94 -10.10
C HIS A 153 -8.52 -13.88 -11.27
N GLY A 154 -8.06 -13.38 -12.42
CA GLY A 154 -8.93 -13.10 -13.58
C GLY A 154 -9.66 -14.32 -14.17
N TYR A 155 -9.16 -15.53 -13.92
CA TYR A 155 -9.74 -16.79 -14.39
C TYR A 155 -10.50 -17.57 -13.29
N ALA A 156 -10.78 -16.96 -12.15
CA ALA A 156 -11.56 -17.59 -11.09
C ALA A 156 -13.03 -17.82 -11.53
N ASP A 157 -13.63 -18.89 -11.01
CA ASP A 157 -15.05 -19.17 -11.27
C ASP A 157 -15.96 -18.20 -10.51
N ALA A 158 -15.61 -17.87 -9.26
CA ALA A 158 -16.38 -16.97 -8.43
C ALA A 158 -16.23 -15.50 -8.89
N ASP A 159 -17.36 -14.80 -8.93
CA ASP A 159 -17.45 -13.41 -9.35
C ASP A 159 -17.55 -12.48 -8.13
N LEU A 160 -16.81 -11.37 -8.16
CA LEU A 160 -16.76 -10.39 -7.08
C LEU A 160 -18.15 -9.87 -6.65
N THR A 161 -19.09 -9.79 -7.58
CA THR A 161 -20.44 -9.27 -7.31
C THR A 161 -21.30 -10.24 -6.50
N THR A 162 -21.01 -11.55 -6.57
CA THR A 162 -21.80 -12.62 -5.94
C THR A 162 -21.05 -13.40 -4.86
N ALA A 163 -19.77 -13.09 -4.63
CA ALA A 163 -18.92 -13.82 -3.70
C ALA A 163 -19.31 -13.53 -2.24
N GLU A 164 -20.08 -14.44 -1.60
CA GLU A 164 -20.55 -14.32 -0.21
C GLU A 164 -19.41 -14.37 0.82
N GLN A 165 -18.30 -15.03 0.51
CA GLN A 165 -17.10 -15.09 1.36
C GLN A 165 -16.49 -13.72 1.67
N LEU A 166 -16.87 -12.68 0.95
CA LEU A 166 -16.41 -11.29 1.17
C LEU A 166 -17.20 -10.54 2.26
N ASP A 167 -18.20 -11.14 2.86
CA ASP A 167 -18.97 -10.54 3.95
C ASP A 167 -18.24 -10.65 5.30
N GLY A 168 -17.30 -11.61 5.42
CA GLY A 168 -16.42 -11.81 6.58
C GLY A 168 -15.07 -11.11 6.48
N PRO A 169 -14.24 -11.21 7.56
CA PRO A 169 -12.88 -10.69 7.56
C PRO A 169 -12.05 -11.25 6.38
N THR A 170 -11.44 -10.37 5.59
CA THR A 170 -10.85 -10.74 4.29
C THR A 170 -9.42 -10.20 4.15
N ALA A 171 -8.49 -11.07 3.75
CA ALA A 171 -7.16 -10.71 3.23
C ALA A 171 -7.14 -10.91 1.71
N TRP A 172 -7.14 -9.82 0.97
CA TRP A 172 -7.01 -9.84 -0.48
C TRP A 172 -5.57 -10.08 -0.91
N LEU A 173 -5.32 -11.09 -1.76
CA LEU A 173 -4.03 -11.38 -2.37
C LEU A 173 -4.00 -10.81 -3.79
N PHE A 174 -3.08 -9.88 -4.04
CA PHE A 174 -2.84 -9.26 -5.36
C PHE A 174 -1.47 -9.68 -5.87
N GLY A 175 -1.42 -10.29 -7.04
CA GLY A 175 -0.20 -10.80 -7.64
C GLY A 175 0.51 -9.79 -8.55
N ASN A 176 1.70 -10.19 -9.00
CA ASN A 176 2.55 -9.44 -9.91
C ASN A 176 1.81 -9.00 -11.18
N GLU A 177 2.14 -7.81 -11.69
CA GLU A 177 1.47 -7.19 -12.83
C GLU A 177 1.59 -7.99 -14.14
N ALA A 178 2.68 -8.72 -14.30
CA ALA A 178 2.95 -9.50 -15.51
C ALA A 178 2.52 -10.96 -15.42
N HIS A 179 2.62 -11.55 -14.23
CA HIS A 179 2.49 -13.00 -14.03
C HIS A 179 1.33 -13.39 -13.12
N GLY A 180 0.70 -12.42 -12.45
CA GLY A 180 -0.34 -12.68 -11.45
C GLY A 180 0.24 -13.28 -10.16
N LEU A 181 -0.58 -14.04 -9.45
CA LEU A 181 -0.14 -14.78 -8.27
C LEU A 181 0.62 -16.06 -8.68
N PRO A 182 1.71 -16.40 -7.97
CA PRO A 182 2.37 -17.71 -8.13
C PRO A 182 1.36 -18.85 -7.94
N PRO A 183 1.47 -19.96 -8.71
CA PRO A 183 0.51 -21.07 -8.65
C PRO A 183 0.39 -21.71 -7.26
N ASP A 184 1.48 -21.78 -6.52
CA ASP A 184 1.52 -22.30 -5.16
C ASP A 184 0.83 -21.38 -4.15
N VAL A 185 0.96 -20.06 -4.31
CA VAL A 185 0.23 -19.05 -3.52
C VAL A 185 -1.28 -19.10 -3.84
N LEU A 186 -1.62 -19.20 -5.13
CA LEU A 186 -3.01 -19.32 -5.56
C LEU A 186 -3.67 -20.60 -5.01
N ALA A 187 -2.94 -21.72 -4.96
CA ALA A 187 -3.44 -22.98 -4.41
C ALA A 187 -3.60 -22.97 -2.88
N GLN A 188 -2.90 -22.11 -2.17
CA GLN A 188 -2.98 -21.93 -0.72
C GLN A 188 -4.07 -20.95 -0.29
N ALA A 189 -4.56 -20.10 -1.20
CA ALA A 189 -5.65 -19.17 -0.89
C ALA A 189 -6.96 -19.95 -0.64
N ASP A 190 -7.75 -19.52 0.36
CA ASP A 190 -9.04 -20.14 0.67
C ASP A 190 -10.02 -20.02 -0.50
N HIS A 191 -9.97 -18.88 -1.21
CA HIS A 191 -10.83 -18.59 -2.36
C HIS A 191 -10.07 -17.84 -3.44
N ALA A 192 -10.56 -17.98 -4.68
CA ALA A 192 -10.17 -17.14 -5.80
C ALA A 192 -11.43 -16.45 -6.36
N VAL A 193 -11.31 -15.14 -6.63
CA VAL A 193 -12.41 -14.30 -7.09
C VAL A 193 -11.95 -13.42 -8.24
N ARG A 194 -12.75 -13.33 -9.31
CA ARG A 194 -12.49 -12.43 -10.43
C ARG A 194 -13.28 -11.13 -10.33
N VAL A 195 -12.67 -10.04 -10.81
CA VAL A 195 -13.41 -8.83 -11.16
C VAL A 195 -14.02 -9.04 -12.55
N PRO A 196 -15.34 -8.92 -12.72
CA PRO A 196 -15.97 -9.16 -14.03
C PRO A 196 -15.57 -8.09 -15.03
N LEU A 197 -15.25 -8.50 -16.24
CA LEU A 197 -14.92 -7.63 -17.37
C LEU A 197 -16.05 -7.68 -18.39
N TYR A 198 -16.72 -6.56 -18.60
CA TYR A 198 -17.87 -6.45 -19.52
C TYR A 198 -17.49 -5.97 -20.93
N GLY A 199 -16.25 -5.56 -21.11
CA GLY A 199 -15.73 -5.04 -22.38
C GLY A 199 -14.79 -6.03 -23.07
N LYS A 200 -13.88 -5.50 -23.89
CA LYS A 200 -12.87 -6.27 -24.64
C LYS A 200 -11.49 -6.28 -23.99
N ALA A 201 -11.32 -5.65 -22.82
CA ALA A 201 -10.08 -5.68 -22.07
C ALA A 201 -9.84 -7.09 -21.50
N GLU A 202 -8.61 -7.57 -21.52
CA GLU A 202 -8.24 -8.88 -20.98
C GLU A 202 -7.97 -8.83 -19.47
N SER A 203 -7.62 -7.66 -18.95
CA SER A 203 -7.29 -7.45 -17.54
C SER A 203 -7.46 -5.99 -17.13
N LEU A 204 -7.41 -5.73 -15.82
CA LEU A 204 -7.28 -4.39 -15.23
C LEU A 204 -5.84 -4.17 -14.75
N ASN A 205 -5.41 -2.92 -14.72
CA ASN A 205 -4.21 -2.55 -13.96
C ASN A 205 -4.38 -3.01 -12.51
N LEU A 206 -3.27 -3.44 -11.89
CA LEU A 206 -3.25 -3.97 -10.53
C LEU A 206 -3.95 -3.04 -9.51
N ALA A 207 -3.56 -1.78 -9.48
CA ALA A 207 -4.13 -0.82 -8.52
C ALA A 207 -5.63 -0.57 -8.77
N THR A 208 -6.07 -0.65 -10.03
CA THR A 208 -7.49 -0.56 -10.41
C THR A 208 -8.25 -1.79 -9.92
N ALA A 209 -7.72 -2.99 -10.13
CA ALA A 209 -8.31 -4.22 -9.62
C ALA A 209 -8.40 -4.21 -8.09
N ALA A 210 -7.32 -3.81 -7.41
CA ALA A 210 -7.28 -3.67 -5.96
C ALA A 210 -8.33 -2.66 -5.46
N ALA A 211 -8.52 -1.53 -6.15
CA ALA A 211 -9.54 -0.56 -5.79
C ALA A 211 -10.96 -1.16 -5.84
N VAL A 212 -11.27 -1.90 -6.90
CA VAL A 212 -12.58 -2.55 -7.04
C VAL A 212 -12.79 -3.60 -5.96
N CYS A 213 -11.80 -4.49 -5.72
CA CYS A 213 -11.88 -5.53 -4.70
C CYS A 213 -12.04 -4.96 -3.28
N LEU A 214 -11.14 -4.06 -2.89
CA LEU A 214 -11.13 -3.48 -1.54
C LEU A 214 -12.39 -2.67 -1.23
N TYR A 215 -12.84 -1.84 -2.17
CA TYR A 215 -14.06 -1.05 -1.98
C TYR A 215 -15.33 -1.91 -1.96
N THR A 216 -15.42 -2.94 -2.82
CA THR A 216 -16.57 -3.87 -2.79
C THR A 216 -16.68 -4.55 -1.43
N THR A 217 -15.56 -5.06 -0.89
CA THR A 217 -15.51 -5.67 0.44
C THR A 217 -15.79 -4.65 1.54
N ALA A 218 -15.19 -3.47 1.49
CA ALA A 218 -15.40 -2.41 2.48
C ALA A 218 -16.86 -1.95 2.57
N VAL A 219 -17.57 -1.89 1.46
CA VAL A 219 -19.01 -1.56 1.43
C VAL A 219 -19.82 -2.68 2.10
N ARG A 220 -19.55 -3.96 1.77
CA ARG A 220 -20.23 -5.11 2.39
C ARG A 220 -20.02 -5.17 3.91
N HIS A 221 -18.80 -4.88 4.39
CA HIS A 221 -18.50 -4.86 5.82
C HIS A 221 -19.24 -3.77 6.61
N ARG A 222 -19.78 -2.76 5.92
CA ARG A 222 -20.50 -1.62 6.51
C ARG A 222 -22.01 -1.64 6.26
N SER A 223 -22.50 -2.60 5.47
CA SER A 223 -23.93 -2.80 5.19
C SER A 223 -24.59 -3.64 6.27
#